data_831643f1b6411d5e7f859782d15c0dae
#
_entry.id   831643f1b6411d5e7f859782d15c0dae
#
_cell.length_a   1.000
_cell.length_b   1.000
_cell.length_c   1.000
_cell.angle_alpha   90.00
_cell.angle_beta   90.00
_cell.angle_gamma   90.00
#
_symmetry.space_group_name_H-M   'P 1'
#
loop_
_entity.id
_entity.type
_entity.pdbx_description
1 polymer ?
#
loop_
_entity_poly.entity_id
_entity_poly.type
_entity_poly.pdbx_seq_one_letter_code
_entity_poly.pdbx_strand_id
1 'polypeptide(L)'
;MPTSTNMENLVINGVPSRALYNKMKAKSLINEGELYLVEGGSTQSETISIATTDWSGSGPYTATKTLTNTYDSTTHDVIISLPQMSSSDVTKYDAIASAKMVISACNGTSVTIVALGDKPTVPVSIAIMQV
;
A
#
# COMPACT_ATOMS: atom_id res chain seq x y z
N MET A 1 4.78 -13.62 -33.69
CA MET A 1 5.30 -13.43 -32.31
C MET A 1 6.68 -14.02 -32.15
N PRO A 2 7.68 -13.26 -31.79
CA PRO A 2 9.00 -13.81 -31.54
C PRO A 2 8.99 -14.65 -30.28
N THR A 3 9.36 -15.91 -30.42
CA THR A 3 9.57 -16.81 -29.29
C THR A 3 11.05 -17.13 -29.23
N SER A 4 11.82 -16.09 -29.10
CA SER A 4 13.26 -16.25 -29.18
C SER A 4 13.86 -16.74 -27.87
N THR A 5 14.72 -17.72 -27.94
CA THR A 5 15.60 -18.12 -26.85
C THR A 5 16.97 -17.45 -26.95
N ASN A 6 17.16 -16.63 -27.96
CA ASN A 6 18.37 -15.90 -28.23
C ASN A 6 18.22 -14.44 -27.76
N MET A 7 19.17 -13.92 -27.04
CA MET A 7 19.13 -12.55 -26.52
C MET A 7 19.02 -11.48 -27.62
N GLU A 8 19.52 -11.76 -28.81
CA GLU A 8 19.41 -10.84 -29.95
C GLU A 8 17.97 -10.59 -30.41
N ASN A 9 17.10 -11.57 -30.15
CA ASN A 9 15.70 -11.48 -30.56
C ASN A 9 14.75 -11.31 -29.37
N LEU A 10 15.27 -11.04 -28.20
CA LEU A 10 14.44 -10.80 -27.02
C LEU A 10 13.69 -9.49 -27.17
N VAL A 11 12.36 -9.56 -27.08
CA VAL A 11 11.51 -8.37 -27.10
C VAL A 11 11.21 -7.95 -25.66
N ILE A 12 11.51 -6.69 -25.37
CA ILE A 12 11.25 -6.10 -24.05
C ILE A 12 10.24 -4.96 -24.24
N ASN A 13 9.13 -5.07 -23.57
CA ASN A 13 8.06 -4.06 -23.63
C ASN A 13 8.03 -3.25 -22.33
N GLY A 14 8.22 -1.95 -22.44
CA GLY A 14 8.03 -1.03 -21.32
C GLY A 14 6.56 -0.78 -21.09
N VAL A 15 6.12 -0.89 -19.85
CA VAL A 15 4.73 -0.62 -19.45
C VAL A 15 4.76 0.46 -18.37
N PRO A 16 4.11 1.63 -18.62
CA PRO A 16 4.20 2.77 -17.70
C PRO A 16 3.66 2.52 -16.30
N SER A 17 2.74 1.57 -16.16
CA SER A 17 2.19 1.28 -14.83
C SER A 17 1.71 -0.17 -14.74
N ARG A 18 1.65 -0.67 -13.51
CA ARG A 18 1.06 -1.98 -13.24
C ARG A 18 -0.42 -2.00 -13.62
N ALA A 19 -1.13 -0.90 -13.42
CA ALA A 19 -2.54 -0.81 -13.80
C ALA A 19 -2.73 -1.01 -15.30
N LEU A 20 -1.88 -0.39 -16.13
CA LEU A 20 -1.92 -0.59 -17.57
C LEU A 20 -1.56 -2.03 -17.94
N TYR A 21 -0.53 -2.59 -17.32
CA TYR A 21 -0.16 -3.99 -17.53
C TYR A 21 -1.33 -4.93 -17.24
N ASN A 22 -2.02 -4.73 -16.13
CA ASN A 22 -3.16 -5.56 -15.75
C ASN A 22 -4.32 -5.43 -16.75
N LYS A 23 -4.56 -4.24 -17.27
CA LYS A 23 -5.56 -4.02 -18.33
C LYS A 23 -5.19 -4.72 -19.61
N MET A 24 -3.92 -4.67 -20.00
CA MET A 24 -3.41 -5.37 -21.18
C MET A 24 -3.58 -6.88 -21.03
N LYS A 25 -3.25 -7.42 -19.86
CA LYS A 25 -3.40 -8.84 -19.56
C LYS A 25 -4.87 -9.27 -19.64
N ALA A 26 -5.78 -8.49 -19.06
CA ALA A 26 -7.21 -8.79 -19.10
C ALA A 26 -7.78 -8.78 -20.52
N LYS A 27 -7.19 -7.99 -21.43
CA LYS A 27 -7.59 -7.91 -22.83
C LYS A 27 -6.80 -8.82 -23.74
N SER A 28 -5.97 -9.70 -23.18
CA SER A 28 -5.11 -10.63 -23.93
C SER A 28 -4.15 -9.92 -24.89
N LEU A 29 -3.67 -8.75 -24.51
CA LEU A 29 -2.69 -7.97 -25.28
C LEU A 29 -1.25 -8.30 -24.88
N ILE A 30 -1.05 -9.23 -23.97
CA ILE A 30 0.26 -9.69 -23.54
C ILE A 30 0.69 -10.82 -24.49
N ASN A 31 1.87 -10.66 -25.07
CA ASN A 31 2.45 -11.65 -25.97
C ASN A 31 3.34 -12.62 -25.19
N GLU A 32 3.12 -13.89 -25.37
CA GLU A 32 4.00 -14.91 -24.80
C GLU A 32 5.42 -14.80 -25.37
N GLY A 33 6.40 -15.07 -24.53
CA GLY A 33 7.81 -15.00 -24.91
C GLY A 33 8.40 -13.59 -24.90
N GLU A 34 7.61 -12.58 -24.64
CA GLU A 34 8.07 -11.21 -24.47
C GLU A 34 8.22 -10.87 -22.99
N LEU A 35 9.23 -10.08 -22.67
CA LEU A 35 9.45 -9.57 -21.33
C LEU A 35 8.73 -8.23 -21.17
N TYR A 36 7.93 -8.09 -20.13
CA TYR A 36 7.23 -6.86 -19.83
C TYR A 36 7.84 -6.20 -18.60
N LEU A 37 8.42 -5.01 -18.78
CA LEU A 37 8.96 -4.19 -17.70
C LEU A 37 7.91 -3.16 -17.30
N VAL A 38 7.42 -3.28 -16.07
CA VAL A 38 6.48 -2.30 -15.51
C VAL A 38 7.30 -1.15 -14.92
N GLU A 39 7.30 -0.02 -15.64
CA GLU A 39 8.02 1.16 -15.19
C GLU A 39 7.36 1.75 -13.95
N GLY A 40 8.22 2.06 -12.99
CA GLY A 40 7.89 2.91 -11.88
C GLY A 40 6.54 2.58 -11.28
N GLY A 41 6.32 1.32 -11.00
CA GLY A 41 5.09 0.97 -10.31
C GLY A 41 4.87 2.08 -9.34
N SER A 42 3.79 2.86 -9.47
CA SER A 42 3.56 4.09 -8.72
C SER A 42 3.60 3.80 -7.23
N THR A 43 4.82 3.61 -6.73
CA THR A 43 5.06 3.54 -5.30
C THR A 43 4.87 4.94 -4.76
N GLN A 44 4.04 5.04 -3.78
CA GLN A 44 3.85 6.29 -3.06
C GLN A 44 3.62 5.96 -1.60
N SER A 45 3.94 6.92 -0.76
CA SER A 45 3.72 6.76 0.67
C SER A 45 3.46 8.10 1.31
N GLU A 46 2.77 8.08 2.43
CA GLU A 46 2.61 9.23 3.30
C GLU A 46 2.47 8.77 4.74
N THR A 47 2.83 9.64 5.66
CA THR A 47 2.67 9.39 7.09
C THR A 47 1.39 10.06 7.57
N ILE A 48 0.59 9.33 8.33
CA ILE A 48 -0.62 9.86 8.96
C ILE A 48 -0.49 9.76 10.47
N SER A 49 -1.08 10.73 11.14
CA SER A 49 -1.19 10.75 12.61
C SER A 49 -2.59 10.33 13.01
N ILE A 50 -2.68 9.45 13.99
CA ILE A 50 -3.96 8.98 14.53
C ILE A 50 -4.00 9.37 16.00
N ALA A 51 -4.91 10.27 16.33
CA ALA A 51 -5.13 10.69 17.72
C ALA A 51 -5.87 9.61 18.49
N THR A 52 -5.76 9.62 19.81
CA THR A 52 -6.48 8.66 20.66
C THR A 52 -7.99 8.77 20.50
N THR A 53 -8.49 9.93 20.14
CA THR A 53 -9.91 10.19 19.92
C THR A 53 -10.43 9.80 18.54
N ASP A 54 -9.52 9.43 17.62
CA ASP A 54 -9.90 9.02 16.26
C ASP A 54 -10.47 7.60 16.21
N TRP A 55 -10.23 6.82 17.24
CA TRP A 55 -10.68 5.43 17.31
C TRP A 55 -12.12 5.34 17.78
N SER A 56 -12.92 4.55 17.09
CA SER A 56 -14.32 4.29 17.43
C SER A 56 -14.57 2.78 17.58
N GLY A 57 -15.67 2.45 18.22
CA GLY A 57 -16.06 1.07 18.47
C GLY A 57 -15.64 0.59 19.86
N SER A 58 -16.01 -0.64 20.17
CA SER A 58 -15.71 -1.28 21.46
C SER A 58 -14.78 -2.49 21.31
N GLY A 59 -14.26 -2.71 20.13
CA GLY A 59 -13.37 -3.77 19.74
C GLY A 59 -13.99 -4.67 18.66
N PRO A 60 -13.35 -4.81 17.49
CA PRO A 60 -12.19 -4.04 17.07
C PRO A 60 -12.49 -2.54 16.91
N TYR A 61 -11.45 -1.73 16.99
CA TYR A 61 -11.58 -0.27 16.88
C TYR A 61 -11.24 0.19 15.48
N THR A 62 -11.91 1.23 14.99
CA THR A 62 -11.69 1.76 13.65
C THR A 62 -11.35 3.24 13.69
N ALA A 63 -10.47 3.65 12.77
CA ALA A 63 -10.14 5.04 12.53
C ALA A 63 -10.11 5.28 11.03
N THR A 64 -10.82 6.30 10.56
CA THR A 64 -10.81 6.70 9.15
C THR A 64 -10.06 8.02 9.04
N LYS A 65 -9.07 8.06 8.15
CA LYS A 65 -8.22 9.24 7.96
C LYS A 65 -8.23 9.67 6.50
N THR A 66 -8.12 10.98 6.30
CA THR A 66 -7.99 11.56 4.97
C THR A 66 -6.50 11.58 4.58
N LEU A 67 -6.24 11.14 3.34
CA LEU A 67 -4.91 11.09 2.77
C LEU A 67 -4.68 12.28 1.84
N THR A 68 -3.43 12.68 1.67
CA THR A 68 -3.03 13.71 0.73
C THR A 68 -2.99 13.19 -0.69
N ASN A 69 -2.45 11.97 -0.85
CA ASN A 69 -2.32 11.30 -2.13
C ASN A 69 -3.56 10.46 -2.44
N THR A 70 -3.75 10.18 -3.71
CA THR A 70 -4.82 9.28 -4.17
C THR A 70 -4.28 7.86 -4.29
N TYR A 71 -4.95 6.90 -3.68
CA TYR A 71 -4.55 5.49 -3.65
C TYR A 71 -5.54 4.63 -4.42
N ASP A 72 -5.03 3.53 -4.97
CA ASP A 72 -5.83 2.57 -5.72
C ASP A 72 -5.49 1.14 -5.24
N SER A 73 -6.28 0.63 -4.33
CA SER A 73 -6.11 -0.71 -3.79
C SER A 73 -6.61 -1.81 -4.70
N THR A 74 -7.22 -1.46 -5.83
CA THR A 74 -7.69 -2.47 -6.80
C THR A 74 -6.57 -2.95 -7.71
N THR A 75 -5.55 -2.12 -7.92
CA THR A 75 -4.44 -2.41 -8.82
C THR A 75 -3.08 -2.46 -8.12
N HIS A 76 -3.02 -2.04 -6.86
CA HIS A 76 -1.81 -1.98 -6.06
C HIS A 76 -2.07 -2.54 -4.68
N ASP A 77 -1.01 -3.00 -4.03
CA ASP A 77 -1.08 -3.34 -2.62
C ASP A 77 -0.90 -2.05 -1.81
N VAL A 78 -1.75 -1.85 -0.84
CA VAL A 78 -1.64 -0.76 0.12
C VAL A 78 -1.40 -1.36 1.49
N ILE A 79 -0.30 -0.99 2.10
CA ILE A 79 0.16 -1.57 3.35
C ILE A 79 0.46 -0.49 4.39
N ILE A 80 0.43 -0.91 5.65
CA ILE A 80 0.91 -0.10 6.76
C ILE A 80 2.40 -0.36 6.93
N SER A 81 3.17 0.71 7.09
CA SER A 81 4.58 0.64 7.43
C SER A 81 4.86 1.56 8.61
N LEU A 82 5.99 1.33 9.25
CA LEU A 82 6.42 2.20 10.34
C LEU A 82 7.24 3.36 9.78
N PRO A 83 6.95 4.60 10.19
CA PRO A 83 7.83 5.71 9.88
C PRO A 83 9.15 5.54 10.64
N GLN A 84 10.14 6.34 10.29
CA GLN A 84 11.40 6.35 11.02
C GLN A 84 11.13 6.73 12.48
N MET A 85 11.66 5.93 13.39
CA MET A 85 11.50 6.12 14.82
C MET A 85 12.85 6.14 15.51
N SER A 86 12.91 6.85 16.63
CA SER A 86 14.08 6.89 17.51
C SER A 86 13.80 6.10 18.78
N SER A 87 14.82 5.92 19.62
CA SER A 87 14.67 5.26 20.91
C SER A 87 13.67 5.96 21.84
N SER A 88 13.39 7.22 21.62
CA SER A 88 12.38 7.96 22.39
C SER A 88 10.95 7.62 21.99
N ASP A 89 10.76 6.89 20.88
CA ASP A 89 9.44 6.54 20.36
C ASP A 89 8.95 5.15 20.79
N VAL A 90 9.61 4.52 21.77
CA VAL A 90 9.28 3.14 22.21
C VAL A 90 7.82 3.02 22.62
N THR A 91 7.28 3.98 23.35
CA THR A 91 5.88 3.95 23.78
C THR A 91 4.93 3.95 22.58
N LYS A 92 5.23 4.74 21.55
CA LYS A 92 4.43 4.77 20.31
C LYS A 92 4.55 3.48 19.54
N TYR A 93 5.76 2.93 19.45
CA TYR A 93 5.98 1.64 18.80
C TYR A 93 5.19 0.54 19.49
N ASP A 94 5.25 0.47 20.81
CA ASP A 94 4.52 -0.54 21.58
C ASP A 94 3.02 -0.41 21.38
N ALA A 95 2.50 0.81 21.33
CA ALA A 95 1.09 1.07 21.07
C ALA A 95 0.67 0.55 19.68
N ILE A 96 1.49 0.80 18.66
CA ILE A 96 1.24 0.30 17.30
C ILE A 96 1.27 -1.22 17.26
N ALA A 97 2.27 -1.83 17.88
CA ALA A 97 2.43 -3.28 17.91
C ALA A 97 1.27 -3.97 18.65
N SER A 98 0.85 -3.42 19.79
CA SER A 98 -0.24 -3.96 20.57
C SER A 98 -1.60 -3.80 19.90
N ALA A 99 -1.75 -2.78 19.07
CA ALA A 99 -3.00 -2.52 18.37
C ALA A 99 -3.27 -3.52 17.24
N LYS A 100 -2.24 -4.16 16.68
CA LYS A 100 -2.38 -5.08 15.54
C LYS A 100 -3.19 -4.45 14.42
N MET A 101 -2.68 -3.35 13.90
CA MET A 101 -3.38 -2.55 12.90
C MET A 101 -3.39 -3.22 11.53
N VAL A 102 -4.53 -3.12 10.87
CA VAL A 102 -4.69 -3.53 9.46
C VAL A 102 -5.45 -2.46 8.70
N ILE A 103 -5.26 -2.41 7.40
CA ILE A 103 -6.08 -1.57 6.52
C ILE A 103 -7.31 -2.38 6.11
N SER A 104 -8.50 -1.87 6.43
CA SER A 104 -9.74 -2.50 6.00
C SER A 104 -10.25 -1.92 4.68
N ALA A 105 -9.92 -0.66 4.40
CA ALA A 105 -10.26 -0.01 3.14
C ALA A 105 -9.26 1.12 2.88
N CYS A 106 -8.82 1.24 1.65
CA CYS A 106 -8.02 2.38 1.20
C CYS A 106 -8.30 2.62 -0.27
N ASN A 107 -9.01 3.69 -0.56
CA ASN A 107 -9.35 4.03 -1.93
C ASN A 107 -9.53 5.54 -2.06
N GLY A 108 -9.00 6.09 -3.15
CA GLY A 108 -8.99 7.54 -3.30
C GLY A 108 -8.12 8.19 -2.23
N THR A 109 -8.68 9.16 -1.53
CA THR A 109 -7.98 9.93 -0.49
C THR A 109 -8.42 9.55 0.93
N SER A 110 -8.95 8.35 1.10
CA SER A 110 -9.44 7.87 2.40
C SER A 110 -8.87 6.51 2.74
N VAL A 111 -8.50 6.32 3.99
CA VAL A 111 -8.05 5.04 4.53
C VAL A 111 -8.77 4.75 5.83
N THR A 112 -9.21 3.51 5.98
CA THR A 112 -9.78 3.00 7.23
C THR A 112 -8.83 1.99 7.84
N ILE A 113 -8.39 2.28 9.05
CA ILE A 113 -7.48 1.45 9.83
C ILE A 113 -8.30 0.74 10.91
N VAL A 114 -8.06 -0.54 11.08
CA VAL A 114 -8.70 -1.33 12.15
C VAL A 114 -7.62 -1.78 13.12
N ALA A 115 -7.83 -1.50 14.39
CA ALA A 115 -7.03 -2.05 15.48
C ALA A 115 -7.70 -3.33 15.98
N LEU A 116 -7.11 -4.46 15.65
CA LEU A 116 -7.63 -5.77 16.03
C LEU A 116 -7.28 -6.13 17.47
N GLY A 117 -6.27 -5.49 18.02
CA GLY A 117 -5.81 -5.67 19.40
C GLY A 117 -6.25 -4.53 20.29
N ASP A 118 -5.31 -3.98 21.02
CA ASP A 118 -5.58 -2.93 22.00
C ASP A 118 -5.78 -1.57 21.31
N LYS A 119 -6.73 -0.82 21.84
CA LYS A 119 -6.90 0.58 21.43
C LYS A 119 -5.66 1.39 21.84
N PRO A 120 -5.00 2.10 20.93
CA PRO A 120 -3.89 2.96 21.30
C PRO A 120 -4.30 4.02 22.33
N THR A 121 -3.51 4.15 23.37
CA THR A 121 -3.72 5.13 24.44
C THR A 121 -2.86 6.37 24.29
N VAL A 122 -2.03 6.40 23.25
CA VAL A 122 -1.21 7.55 22.88
C VAL A 122 -1.41 7.84 21.39
N PRO A 123 -1.20 9.09 20.95
CA PRO A 123 -1.20 9.38 19.51
C PRO A 123 -0.09 8.58 18.82
N VAL A 124 -0.39 8.02 17.67
CA VAL A 124 0.56 7.24 16.88
C VAL A 124 0.65 7.78 15.47
N SER A 125 1.78 7.54 14.82
CA SER A 125 2.00 7.85 13.41
C SER A 125 2.36 6.56 12.68
N ILE A 126 1.71 6.33 11.57
CA ILE A 126 1.98 5.19 10.68
C ILE A 126 2.17 5.70 9.27
N ALA A 127 2.88 4.93 8.46
CA ALA A 127 3.02 5.22 7.05
C ALA A 127 2.05 4.34 6.26
N ILE A 128 1.39 4.94 5.28
CA ILE A 128 0.58 4.23 4.30
C ILE A 128 1.41 4.16 3.02
N MET A 129 1.60 2.97 2.50
CA MET A 129 2.42 2.74 1.30
C MET A 129 1.62 2.01 0.25
N GLN A 130 1.69 2.51 -0.97
CA GLN A 130 1.20 1.82 -2.16
C GLN A 130 2.39 1.24 -2.91
N VAL A 131 2.38 -0.04 -3.16
CA VAL A 131 3.47 -0.76 -3.83
C VAL A 131 2.97 -1.59 -5.01
#